data_808a61fe83b5ee7f938fdb2aa83b8be6
#
_entry.id   808a61fe83b5ee7f938fdb2aa83b8be6
#
_cell.length_a   1.000
_cell.length_b   1.000
_cell.length_c   1.000
_cell.angle_alpha   90.00
_cell.angle_beta   90.00
_cell.angle_gamma   90.00
#
_symmetry.space_group_name_H-M   'P 1'
#
loop_
_entity.id
_entity.type
_entity.pdbx_description
1 polymer ?
#
loop_
_entity_poly.entity_id
_entity_poly.type
_entity_poly.pdbx_seq_one_letter_code
_entity_poly.pdbx_strand_id
1 'polypeptide(L)'
;MQQITLQNCRLTVLNLIKEVIYLRQISGNKLLVKALKEEGVTTLFGYPGACTIDISDELYKQSGIDIILPRHEQALVHEADAYARTTGKVGVCLVTSGPGATNLVTGLATANYDSVPLVCFTGQVARHLIGNDAFQEVDIVGITRSITKYGVTVRNREDLGRIIKEAFYIARTGRPGPVLIDLPKDVMAELGSAEYPKNVNIRGYKPNTSVHMGQLKKALKMLQKAKKPLFLAGGGVNIANANDILTSVVEKTQVPVVTTVMGRGAISTRHPLFIGNLGMHGAYAANMAVTNCDLLFSIGTRFNDRITGKLHEFAPNAQIVHIDIDTASISRNIHVDVPIVSDANEAITKMAEYVTECNTKKWRTEIEAWKN
;
A
#
# COMPACT_ATOMS: atom_id res chain seq x y z
N MET A 1 -31.07 -10.45 58.69
CA MET A 1 -30.26 -9.22 58.55
C MET A 1 -29.02 -9.36 57.68
N GLN A 2 -28.21 -10.45 57.79
CA GLN A 2 -26.97 -10.62 57.00
C GLN A 2 -27.14 -10.76 55.46
N GLN A 3 -28.22 -11.37 54.97
CA GLN A 3 -28.48 -11.51 53.53
C GLN A 3 -28.79 -10.17 52.84
N ILE A 4 -29.47 -9.23 53.48
CA ILE A 4 -29.81 -7.92 52.91
C ILE A 4 -28.54 -7.06 52.80
N THR A 5 -27.58 -7.19 53.71
CA THR A 5 -26.32 -6.45 53.68
C THR A 5 -25.38 -6.91 52.55
N LEU A 6 -25.33 -8.20 52.24
CA LEU A 6 -24.57 -8.76 51.14
C LEU A 6 -25.14 -8.38 49.78
N GLN A 7 -26.45 -8.31 49.67
CA GLN A 7 -27.16 -7.92 48.45
C GLN A 7 -26.96 -6.42 48.12
N ASN A 8 -26.99 -5.57 49.14
CA ASN A 8 -26.71 -4.13 49.04
C ASN A 8 -25.23 -3.86 48.69
N CYS A 9 -24.31 -4.61 49.29
CA CYS A 9 -22.88 -4.50 48.96
C CYS A 9 -22.58 -4.92 47.50
N ARG A 10 -23.19 -6.00 46.98
CA ARG A 10 -23.11 -6.40 45.57
C ARG A 10 -23.66 -5.36 44.59
N LEU A 11 -24.82 -4.75 44.95
CA LEU A 11 -25.43 -3.68 44.15
C LEU A 11 -24.53 -2.43 44.10
N THR A 12 -23.93 -2.05 45.22
CA THR A 12 -23.02 -0.91 45.30
C THR A 12 -21.74 -1.15 44.48
N VAL A 13 -21.14 -2.34 44.57
CA VAL A 13 -19.98 -2.71 43.80
C VAL A 13 -20.29 -2.77 42.28
N LEU A 14 -21.44 -3.32 41.89
CA LEU A 14 -21.90 -3.33 40.51
C LEU A 14 -22.15 -1.93 39.96
N ASN A 15 -22.70 -1.02 40.78
CA ASN A 15 -22.90 0.37 40.38
C ASN A 15 -21.56 1.12 40.24
N LEU A 16 -20.63 0.94 41.19
CA LEU A 16 -19.28 1.49 41.09
C LEU A 16 -18.53 0.96 39.86
N ILE A 17 -18.64 -0.33 39.55
CA ILE A 17 -18.06 -0.93 38.30
C ILE A 17 -18.70 -0.32 37.05
N LYS A 18 -20.03 -0.14 37.05
CA LYS A 18 -20.73 0.53 35.93
C LYS A 18 -20.31 1.99 35.78
N GLU A 19 -20.16 2.74 36.87
CA GLU A 19 -19.65 4.11 36.83
C GLU A 19 -18.20 4.19 36.33
N VAL A 20 -17.32 3.29 36.78
CA VAL A 20 -15.92 3.21 36.29
C VAL A 20 -15.86 2.82 34.80
N ILE A 21 -16.73 1.92 34.35
CA ILE A 21 -16.86 1.56 32.95
C ILE A 21 -17.39 2.74 32.14
N TYR A 22 -18.39 3.43 32.61
CA TYR A 22 -18.97 4.62 31.94
C TYR A 22 -17.96 5.77 31.85
N LEU A 23 -17.15 6.01 32.89
CA LEU A 23 -16.06 7.00 32.90
C LEU A 23 -14.91 6.68 31.91
N ARG A 24 -14.84 5.46 31.42
CA ARG A 24 -13.85 5.02 30.39
C ARG A 24 -14.42 5.02 28.98
N GLN A 25 -15.66 5.37 28.78
CA GLN A 25 -16.26 5.44 27.45
C GLN A 25 -15.92 6.76 26.76
N ILE A 26 -15.63 6.69 25.46
CA ILE A 26 -15.40 7.85 24.61
C ILE A 26 -16.24 7.77 23.34
N SER A 27 -16.52 8.91 22.72
CA SER A 27 -17.21 8.95 21.44
C SER A 27 -16.37 8.30 20.33
N GLY A 28 -17.01 7.89 19.24
CA GLY A 28 -16.33 7.43 18.04
C GLY A 28 -15.37 8.48 17.50
N ASN A 29 -15.74 9.77 17.53
CA ASN A 29 -14.89 10.88 17.14
C ASN A 29 -13.57 10.89 17.91
N LYS A 30 -13.62 10.78 19.23
CA LYS A 30 -12.43 10.70 20.10
C LYS A 30 -11.61 9.44 19.86
N LEU A 31 -12.27 8.28 19.63
CA LEU A 31 -11.56 7.05 19.34
C LEU A 31 -10.83 7.14 18.02
N LEU A 32 -11.41 7.74 16.98
CA LEU A 32 -10.73 7.96 15.68
C LEU A 32 -9.46 8.76 15.86
N VAL A 33 -9.51 9.90 16.56
CA VAL A 33 -8.33 10.74 16.81
C VAL A 33 -7.27 9.98 17.61
N LYS A 34 -7.67 9.21 18.63
CA LYS A 34 -6.77 8.34 19.38
C LYS A 34 -6.12 7.29 18.46
N ALA A 35 -6.91 6.61 17.64
CA ALA A 35 -6.44 5.59 16.70
C ALA A 35 -5.43 6.15 15.70
N LEU A 36 -5.67 7.35 15.14
CA LEU A 36 -4.74 8.03 14.25
C LEU A 36 -3.37 8.27 14.91
N LYS A 37 -3.38 8.71 16.19
CA LYS A 37 -2.13 8.88 16.95
C LYS A 37 -1.41 7.56 17.21
N GLU A 38 -2.14 6.51 17.59
CA GLU A 38 -1.58 5.16 17.80
C GLU A 38 -1.01 4.54 16.50
N GLU A 39 -1.53 4.92 15.32
CA GLU A 39 -0.98 4.54 14.01
C GLU A 39 0.18 5.45 13.55
N GLY A 40 0.56 6.44 14.34
CA GLY A 40 1.67 7.35 14.05
C GLY A 40 1.37 8.39 12.97
N VAL A 41 0.07 8.70 12.78
CA VAL A 41 -0.34 9.74 11.83
C VAL A 41 0.07 11.11 12.39
N THR A 42 0.87 11.83 11.62
CA THR A 42 1.31 13.20 11.95
C THR A 42 0.73 14.24 11.01
N THR A 43 0.20 13.82 9.87
CA THR A 43 -0.41 14.70 8.87
C THR A 43 -1.69 14.06 8.34
N LEU A 44 -2.76 14.83 8.30
CA LEU A 44 -4.06 14.43 7.76
C LEU A 44 -4.50 15.45 6.74
N PHE A 45 -4.93 14.97 5.58
CA PHE A 45 -5.50 15.79 4.52
C PHE A 45 -7.01 15.78 4.68
N GLY A 46 -7.60 16.93 5.03
CA GLY A 46 -9.00 16.99 5.44
C GLY A 46 -9.77 18.12 4.78
N TYR A 47 -11.05 17.86 4.44
CA TYR A 47 -12.00 18.90 4.05
C TYR A 47 -13.27 18.75 4.89
N PRO A 48 -13.59 19.75 5.73
CA PRO A 48 -14.71 19.65 6.67
C PRO A 48 -16.06 19.71 5.93
N GLY A 49 -17.06 19.04 6.52
CA GLY A 49 -18.45 19.09 6.06
C GLY A 49 -19.38 18.53 7.11
N ALA A 50 -20.69 18.61 6.84
CA ALA A 50 -21.73 18.35 7.86
C ALA A 50 -21.64 16.99 8.55
N CYS A 51 -21.21 15.93 7.86
CA CYS A 51 -21.08 14.59 8.43
C CYS A 51 -19.76 14.37 9.19
N THR A 52 -18.77 15.26 9.05
CA THR A 52 -17.43 15.14 9.67
C THR A 52 -17.11 16.30 10.63
N ILE A 53 -18.05 17.21 10.88
CA ILE A 53 -17.79 18.42 11.69
C ILE A 53 -17.36 18.05 13.11
N ASP A 54 -18.00 17.04 13.73
CA ASP A 54 -17.67 16.60 15.08
C ASP A 54 -16.29 15.92 15.15
N ILE A 55 -15.89 15.24 14.10
CA ILE A 55 -14.52 14.69 13.96
C ILE A 55 -13.50 15.83 13.84
N SER A 56 -13.82 16.84 13.03
CA SER A 56 -12.96 18.02 12.85
C SER A 56 -12.78 18.80 14.14
N ASP A 57 -13.84 18.92 14.95
CA ASP A 57 -13.80 19.54 16.28
C ASP A 57 -12.88 18.76 17.24
N GLU A 58 -12.94 17.42 17.25
CA GLU A 58 -12.02 16.60 18.06
C GLU A 58 -10.57 16.67 17.56
N LEU A 59 -10.35 16.78 16.24
CA LEU A 59 -9.02 17.00 15.67
C LEU A 59 -8.47 18.39 16.06
N TYR A 60 -9.30 19.41 16.11
CA TYR A 60 -8.90 20.76 16.52
C TYR A 60 -8.47 20.82 17.99
N LYS A 61 -9.12 20.04 18.88
CA LYS A 61 -8.83 20.00 20.33
C LYS A 61 -7.53 19.30 20.70
N GLN A 62 -6.82 18.71 19.75
CA GLN A 62 -5.62 17.95 20.02
C GLN A 62 -4.36 18.55 19.33
N SER A 63 -3.17 18.14 19.77
CA SER A 63 -1.88 18.45 19.14
C SER A 63 -1.25 17.18 18.56
N GLY A 64 -0.33 17.36 17.61
CA GLY A 64 0.50 16.27 17.04
C GLY A 64 -0.05 15.67 15.76
N ILE A 65 -1.17 16.14 15.22
CA ILE A 65 -1.62 15.86 13.87
C ILE A 65 -1.85 17.20 13.16
N ASP A 66 -1.06 17.49 12.16
CA ASP A 66 -1.25 18.65 11.31
C ASP A 66 -2.35 18.38 10.28
N ILE A 67 -3.28 19.32 10.14
CA ILE A 67 -4.39 19.21 9.19
C ILE A 67 -4.08 20.10 7.99
N ILE A 68 -3.95 19.48 6.82
CA ILE A 68 -3.81 20.18 5.56
C ILE A 68 -5.19 20.31 4.90
N LEU A 69 -5.59 21.53 4.59
CA LEU A 69 -6.89 21.87 4.03
C LEU A 69 -6.74 22.35 2.57
N PRO A 70 -6.78 21.46 1.58
CA PRO A 70 -6.85 21.84 0.17
C PRO A 70 -8.22 22.40 -0.19
N ARG A 71 -8.35 22.98 -1.37
CA ARG A 71 -9.62 23.61 -1.84
C ARG A 71 -10.57 22.63 -2.52
N HIS A 72 -10.16 21.37 -2.73
CA HIS A 72 -10.94 20.35 -3.41
C HIS A 72 -10.49 18.96 -2.96
N GLU A 73 -11.42 18.04 -2.75
CA GLU A 73 -11.12 16.71 -2.22
C GLU A 73 -10.32 15.85 -3.20
N GLN A 74 -10.41 16.07 -4.49
CA GLN A 74 -9.54 15.41 -5.46
C GLN A 74 -8.08 15.85 -5.30
N ALA A 75 -7.82 17.14 -5.08
CA ALA A 75 -6.46 17.61 -4.76
C ALA A 75 -5.97 17.02 -3.45
N LEU A 76 -6.84 16.98 -2.43
CA LEU A 76 -6.59 16.40 -1.12
C LEU A 76 -6.08 14.96 -1.19
N VAL A 77 -6.74 14.09 -1.94
CA VAL A 77 -6.32 12.69 -2.06
C VAL A 77 -5.02 12.55 -2.85
N HIS A 78 -4.75 13.41 -3.84
CA HIS A 78 -3.47 13.43 -4.54
C HIS A 78 -2.33 13.97 -3.68
N GLU A 79 -2.58 14.92 -2.77
CA GLU A 79 -1.60 15.36 -1.77
C GLU A 79 -1.26 14.24 -0.78
N ALA A 80 -2.28 13.48 -0.31
CA ALA A 80 -2.07 12.29 0.53
C ALA A 80 -1.28 11.19 -0.20
N ASP A 81 -1.55 10.98 -1.50
CA ASP A 81 -0.79 10.07 -2.37
C ASP A 81 0.68 10.50 -2.47
N ALA A 82 0.94 11.77 -2.76
CA ALA A 82 2.29 12.32 -2.84
C ALA A 82 3.03 12.22 -1.48
N TYR A 83 2.34 12.51 -0.38
CA TYR A 83 2.88 12.33 0.96
C TYR A 83 3.28 10.88 1.24
N ALA A 84 2.43 9.92 0.89
CA ALA A 84 2.75 8.51 1.09
C ALA A 84 3.97 8.06 0.27
N ARG A 85 4.07 8.50 -1.00
CA ARG A 85 5.21 8.19 -1.87
C ARG A 85 6.53 8.76 -1.36
N THR A 86 6.51 9.97 -0.82
CA THR A 86 7.73 10.70 -0.42
C THR A 86 8.21 10.34 0.98
N THR A 87 7.29 9.98 1.87
CA THR A 87 7.61 9.68 3.28
C THR A 87 7.66 8.19 3.62
N GLY A 88 7.08 7.33 2.76
CA GLY A 88 6.88 5.90 3.06
C GLY A 88 5.79 5.64 4.11
N LYS A 89 5.07 6.67 4.58
CA LYS A 89 3.97 6.55 5.54
C LYS A 89 2.64 6.35 4.83
N VAL A 90 1.61 5.93 5.56
CA VAL A 90 0.25 5.88 5.03
C VAL A 90 -0.30 7.30 4.89
N GLY A 91 -0.79 7.67 3.71
CA GLY A 91 -1.52 8.91 3.50
C GLY A 91 -2.94 8.82 4.08
N VAL A 92 -3.38 9.83 4.82
CA VAL A 92 -4.68 9.80 5.51
C VAL A 92 -5.56 10.94 5.03
N CYS A 93 -6.77 10.61 4.56
CA CYS A 93 -7.78 11.55 4.09
C CYS A 93 -9.00 11.53 5.00
N LEU A 94 -9.62 12.71 5.19
CA LEU A 94 -10.92 12.86 5.85
C LEU A 94 -11.79 13.83 5.05
N VAL A 95 -12.93 13.35 4.56
CA VAL A 95 -13.89 14.14 3.78
C VAL A 95 -15.32 13.86 4.21
N THR A 96 -16.24 14.76 3.89
CA THR A 96 -17.66 14.56 4.17
C THR A 96 -18.31 13.54 3.23
N SER A 97 -19.60 13.27 3.44
CA SER A 97 -20.44 12.39 2.62
C SER A 97 -20.71 12.95 1.20
N GLY A 98 -21.34 12.13 0.37
CA GLY A 98 -21.82 12.54 -0.96
C GLY A 98 -20.71 13.07 -1.85
N PRO A 99 -20.82 14.35 -2.29
CA PRO A 99 -19.84 14.94 -3.23
C PRO A 99 -18.42 14.97 -2.67
N GLY A 100 -18.24 15.16 -1.35
CA GLY A 100 -16.91 15.09 -0.73
C GLY A 100 -16.28 13.71 -0.88
N ALA A 101 -17.04 12.64 -0.62
CA ALA A 101 -16.60 11.28 -0.76
C ALA A 101 -16.34 10.89 -2.23
N THR A 102 -17.25 11.25 -3.15
CA THR A 102 -17.10 10.90 -4.58
C THR A 102 -15.92 11.61 -5.25
N ASN A 103 -15.53 12.80 -4.77
CA ASN A 103 -14.34 13.50 -5.25
C ASN A 103 -13.02 12.75 -4.95
N LEU A 104 -13.00 11.76 -4.06
CA LEU A 104 -11.81 10.92 -3.81
C LEU A 104 -11.56 9.87 -4.91
N VAL A 105 -12.55 9.53 -5.73
CA VAL A 105 -12.54 8.38 -6.64
C VAL A 105 -11.32 8.37 -7.57
N THR A 106 -11.00 9.50 -8.19
CA THR A 106 -9.83 9.60 -9.08
C THR A 106 -8.52 9.31 -8.36
N GLY A 107 -8.33 9.89 -7.17
CA GLY A 107 -7.12 9.67 -6.37
C GLY A 107 -7.03 8.26 -5.82
N LEU A 108 -8.14 7.67 -5.39
CA LEU A 108 -8.19 6.25 -4.97
C LEU A 108 -7.81 5.32 -6.12
N ALA A 109 -8.33 5.57 -7.34
CA ALA A 109 -7.96 4.80 -8.52
C ALA A 109 -6.46 4.91 -8.81
N THR A 110 -5.88 6.12 -8.78
CA THR A 110 -4.45 6.36 -8.96
C THR A 110 -3.63 5.60 -7.93
N ALA A 111 -3.95 5.73 -6.65
CA ALA A 111 -3.27 5.05 -5.56
C ALA A 111 -3.34 3.51 -5.68
N ASN A 112 -4.49 2.96 -6.09
CA ASN A 112 -4.66 1.53 -6.30
C ASN A 112 -3.78 1.00 -7.43
N TYR A 113 -3.74 1.72 -8.56
CA TYR A 113 -2.89 1.31 -9.68
C TYR A 113 -1.41 1.41 -9.36
N ASP A 114 -0.98 2.41 -8.60
CA ASP A 114 0.42 2.65 -8.28
C ASP A 114 0.87 2.02 -6.95
N SER A 115 -0.04 1.29 -6.29
CA SER A 115 0.26 0.60 -5.02
C SER A 115 0.66 1.54 -3.89
N VAL A 116 -0.05 2.67 -3.76
CA VAL A 116 0.20 3.68 -2.74
C VAL A 116 -0.71 3.43 -1.53
N PRO A 117 -0.16 3.31 -0.32
CA PRO A 117 -0.96 3.06 0.88
C PRO A 117 -1.71 4.33 1.31
N LEU A 118 -3.04 4.30 1.21
CA LEU A 118 -3.92 5.35 1.71
C LEU A 118 -4.97 4.77 2.66
N VAL A 119 -5.36 5.53 3.67
CA VAL A 119 -6.57 5.29 4.47
C VAL A 119 -7.46 6.52 4.37
N CYS A 120 -8.59 6.36 3.68
CA CYS A 120 -9.54 7.44 3.45
C CYS A 120 -10.78 7.24 4.33
N PHE A 121 -11.07 8.24 5.14
CA PHE A 121 -12.27 8.31 5.96
C PHE A 121 -13.29 9.21 5.26
N THR A 122 -14.48 8.68 5.03
CA THR A 122 -15.62 9.44 4.51
C THR A 122 -16.68 9.58 5.59
N GLY A 123 -17.23 10.75 5.77
CA GLY A 123 -18.42 10.92 6.58
C GLY A 123 -19.62 10.28 5.87
N GLN A 124 -20.61 9.82 6.65
CA GLN A 124 -21.85 9.28 6.14
C GLN A 124 -23.01 9.81 6.99
N VAL A 125 -24.20 9.87 6.39
CA VAL A 125 -25.43 10.18 7.13
C VAL A 125 -25.67 9.15 8.24
N ALA A 126 -26.53 9.48 9.22
CA ALA A 126 -26.87 8.52 10.28
C ALA A 126 -27.43 7.20 9.71
N ARG A 127 -27.12 6.06 10.36
CA ARG A 127 -27.45 4.71 9.87
C ARG A 127 -28.89 4.51 9.40
N HIS A 128 -29.86 5.15 10.09
CA HIS A 128 -31.29 5.04 9.76
C HIS A 128 -31.68 5.83 8.49
N LEU A 129 -30.81 6.69 7.98
CA LEU A 129 -31.01 7.48 6.76
C LEU A 129 -30.36 6.86 5.51
N ILE A 130 -29.46 5.90 5.71
CA ILE A 130 -28.77 5.23 4.60
C ILE A 130 -29.77 4.46 3.74
N GLY A 131 -29.77 4.75 2.42
CA GLY A 131 -30.70 4.17 1.46
C GLY A 131 -32.08 4.81 1.43
N ASN A 132 -32.26 5.97 2.04
CA ASN A 132 -33.54 6.73 2.09
C ASN A 132 -33.45 8.10 1.41
N ASP A 133 -32.64 8.22 0.35
CA ASP A 133 -32.46 9.47 -0.42
C ASP A 133 -32.13 10.69 0.47
N ALA A 134 -31.34 10.48 1.52
CA ALA A 134 -30.92 11.54 2.41
C ALA A 134 -29.99 12.54 1.71
N PHE A 135 -30.00 13.78 2.18
CA PHE A 135 -29.15 14.83 1.61
C PHE A 135 -27.67 14.43 1.66
N GLN A 136 -27.01 14.45 0.50
CA GLN A 136 -25.60 14.06 0.32
C GLN A 136 -25.29 12.62 0.78
N GLU A 137 -26.25 11.71 0.73
CA GLU A 137 -26.01 10.28 0.94
C GLU A 137 -25.53 9.66 -0.38
N VAL A 138 -24.55 8.75 -0.28
CA VAL A 138 -24.07 7.95 -1.40
C VAL A 138 -23.45 6.63 -0.91
N ASP A 139 -23.64 5.54 -1.64
CA ASP A 139 -22.91 4.28 -1.41
C ASP A 139 -21.45 4.38 -1.90
N ILE A 140 -20.63 5.10 -1.16
CA ILE A 140 -19.23 5.31 -1.54
C ILE A 140 -18.43 4.01 -1.50
N VAL A 141 -18.77 3.07 -0.62
CA VAL A 141 -18.13 1.75 -0.55
C VAL A 141 -18.41 0.95 -1.82
N GLY A 142 -19.65 0.96 -2.31
CA GLY A 142 -20.01 0.35 -3.59
C GLY A 142 -19.28 0.97 -4.77
N ILE A 143 -19.25 2.30 -4.84
CA ILE A 143 -18.55 3.05 -5.91
C ILE A 143 -17.06 2.73 -5.95
N THR A 144 -16.40 2.63 -4.81
CA THR A 144 -14.93 2.48 -4.71
C THR A 144 -14.46 1.02 -4.62
N ARG A 145 -15.36 0.04 -4.62
CA ARG A 145 -15.04 -1.39 -4.44
C ARG A 145 -13.96 -1.91 -5.37
N SER A 146 -13.96 -1.50 -6.63
CA SER A 146 -12.99 -1.97 -7.64
C SER A 146 -11.63 -1.26 -7.59
N ILE A 147 -11.52 -0.16 -6.85
CA ILE A 147 -10.34 0.69 -6.77
C ILE A 147 -9.78 0.83 -5.35
N THR A 148 -10.23 -0.02 -4.43
CA THR A 148 -9.72 -0.11 -3.05
C THR A 148 -9.38 -1.55 -2.70
N LYS A 149 -8.44 -1.74 -1.79
CA LYS A 149 -8.14 -3.07 -1.23
C LYS A 149 -9.21 -3.55 -0.27
N TYR A 150 -9.82 -2.62 0.44
CA TYR A 150 -10.88 -2.85 1.41
C TYR A 150 -11.72 -1.58 1.54
N GLY A 151 -13.02 -1.75 1.63
CA GLY A 151 -13.97 -0.68 1.88
C GLY A 151 -15.07 -1.16 2.83
N VAL A 152 -15.42 -0.35 3.83
CA VAL A 152 -16.42 -0.72 4.81
C VAL A 152 -17.14 0.51 5.38
N THR A 153 -18.46 0.40 5.55
CA THR A 153 -19.25 1.33 6.36
C THR A 153 -19.32 0.79 7.79
N VAL A 154 -18.89 1.58 8.77
CA VAL A 154 -18.89 1.19 10.18
C VAL A 154 -20.31 1.21 10.73
N ARG A 155 -20.88 0.04 11.01
CA ARG A 155 -22.28 -0.08 11.48
C ARG A 155 -22.42 -0.18 13.00
N ASN A 156 -21.33 -0.52 13.70
CA ASN A 156 -21.32 -0.69 15.14
C ASN A 156 -20.13 0.09 15.73
N ARG A 157 -20.40 0.89 16.74
CA ARG A 157 -19.38 1.70 17.45
C ARG A 157 -18.24 0.86 18.03
N GLU A 158 -18.55 -0.32 18.55
CA GLU A 158 -17.55 -1.19 19.17
C GLU A 158 -16.55 -1.79 18.16
N ASP A 159 -16.93 -1.88 16.89
CA ASP A 159 -16.05 -2.35 15.81
C ASP A 159 -15.07 -1.28 15.30
N LEU A 160 -15.30 0.00 15.60
CA LEU A 160 -14.57 1.12 15.02
C LEU A 160 -13.05 0.99 15.22
N GLY A 161 -12.60 0.72 16.44
CA GLY A 161 -11.16 0.59 16.73
C GLY A 161 -10.51 -0.56 15.95
N ARG A 162 -11.19 -1.72 15.88
CA ARG A 162 -10.73 -2.89 15.12
C ARG A 162 -10.66 -2.58 13.63
N ILE A 163 -11.70 -1.98 13.07
CA ILE A 163 -11.76 -1.63 11.63
C ILE A 163 -10.64 -0.66 11.24
N ILE A 164 -10.39 0.37 12.06
CA ILE A 164 -9.30 1.32 11.79
C ILE A 164 -7.94 0.59 11.82
N LYS A 165 -7.71 -0.28 12.80
CA LYS A 165 -6.46 -1.05 12.92
C LYS A 165 -6.24 -1.94 11.70
N GLU A 166 -7.26 -2.67 11.30
CA GLU A 166 -7.26 -3.54 10.12
C GLU A 166 -7.01 -2.73 8.83
N ALA A 167 -7.62 -1.54 8.70
CA ALA A 167 -7.47 -0.66 7.54
C ALA A 167 -6.01 -0.23 7.33
N PHE A 168 -5.35 0.26 8.38
CA PHE A 168 -3.93 0.64 8.30
C PHE A 168 -3.04 -0.56 7.99
N TYR A 169 -3.34 -1.72 8.56
CA TYR A 169 -2.62 -2.96 8.25
C TYR A 169 -2.80 -3.38 6.80
N ILE A 170 -4.04 -3.40 6.29
CA ILE A 170 -4.34 -3.77 4.89
C ILE A 170 -3.70 -2.78 3.92
N ALA A 171 -3.75 -1.47 4.22
CA ALA A 171 -3.20 -0.45 3.33
C ALA A 171 -1.70 -0.63 3.08
N ARG A 172 -0.92 -0.97 4.11
CA ARG A 172 0.56 -1.03 4.04
C ARG A 172 1.16 -2.42 3.81
N THR A 173 0.37 -3.50 3.91
CA THR A 173 0.90 -4.87 3.80
C THR A 173 0.51 -5.56 2.50
N GLY A 174 1.24 -6.63 2.13
CA GLY A 174 1.11 -7.22 0.81
C GLY A 174 1.46 -6.18 -0.28
N ARG A 175 0.75 -6.21 -1.40
CA ARG A 175 0.80 -5.09 -2.33
C ARG A 175 0.09 -3.90 -1.68
N PRO A 176 0.76 -2.78 -1.36
CA PRO A 176 0.11 -1.61 -0.74
C PRO A 176 -1.01 -1.04 -1.61
N GLY A 177 -1.92 -0.30 -1.00
CA GLY A 177 -3.01 0.34 -1.74
C GLY A 177 -4.03 1.01 -0.83
N PRO A 178 -5.03 1.68 -1.41
CA PRO A 178 -6.00 2.46 -0.68
C PRO A 178 -7.05 1.59 0.03
N VAL A 179 -7.48 2.07 1.20
CA VAL A 179 -8.58 1.54 2.00
C VAL A 179 -9.54 2.69 2.29
N LEU A 180 -10.85 2.41 2.26
CA LEU A 180 -11.89 3.38 2.56
C LEU A 180 -12.71 2.93 3.76
N ILE A 181 -12.90 3.82 4.73
CA ILE A 181 -13.76 3.63 5.90
C ILE A 181 -14.84 4.71 5.88
N ASP A 182 -16.07 4.28 5.74
CA ASP A 182 -17.23 5.14 5.73
C ASP A 182 -17.85 5.22 7.13
N LEU A 183 -18.03 6.45 7.67
CA LEU A 183 -18.28 6.74 9.06
C LEU A 183 -19.67 7.37 9.28
N PRO A 184 -20.71 6.59 9.60
CA PRO A 184 -22.03 7.15 9.92
C PRO A 184 -21.97 8.07 11.13
N LYS A 185 -22.59 9.26 11.01
CA LYS A 185 -22.50 10.33 12.00
C LYS A 185 -22.99 9.91 13.39
N ASP A 186 -24.04 9.10 13.48
CA ASP A 186 -24.58 8.58 14.74
C ASP A 186 -23.61 7.58 15.41
N VAL A 187 -22.96 6.70 14.65
CA VAL A 187 -21.92 5.78 15.16
C VAL A 187 -20.76 6.58 15.75
N MET A 188 -20.37 7.66 15.09
CA MET A 188 -19.26 8.51 15.56
C MET A 188 -19.61 9.31 16.81
N ALA A 189 -20.88 9.60 17.05
CA ALA A 189 -21.37 10.26 18.27
C ALA A 189 -21.54 9.29 19.44
N GLU A 190 -21.80 8.00 19.17
CA GLU A 190 -22.02 6.98 20.22
C GLU A 190 -20.82 6.85 21.16
N LEU A 191 -21.13 6.66 22.47
CA LEU A 191 -20.12 6.34 23.48
C LEU A 191 -19.85 4.83 23.48
N GLY A 192 -18.61 4.45 23.60
CA GLY A 192 -18.19 3.05 23.64
C GLY A 192 -16.76 2.90 24.18
N SER A 193 -16.20 1.70 24.09
CA SER A 193 -14.86 1.41 24.60
C SER A 193 -13.81 2.38 24.06
N ALA A 194 -12.92 2.85 24.95
CA ALA A 194 -11.74 3.64 24.61
C ALA A 194 -10.55 2.78 24.13
N GLU A 195 -10.69 1.46 24.09
CA GLU A 195 -9.62 0.56 23.72
C GLU A 195 -9.33 0.61 22.22
N TYR A 196 -8.03 0.61 21.88
CA TYR A 196 -7.54 0.46 20.52
C TYR A 196 -6.68 -0.81 20.42
N PRO A 197 -6.97 -1.72 19.48
CA PRO A 197 -6.26 -2.99 19.41
C PRO A 197 -4.77 -2.82 19.12
N LYS A 198 -3.92 -3.57 19.81
CA LYS A 198 -2.48 -3.62 19.54
C LYS A 198 -2.14 -4.51 18.36
N ASN A 199 -2.89 -5.60 18.17
CA ASN A 199 -2.63 -6.63 17.17
C ASN A 199 -3.77 -6.71 16.15
N VAL A 200 -3.44 -7.17 14.95
CA VAL A 200 -4.39 -7.44 13.88
C VAL A 200 -4.58 -8.94 13.72
N ASN A 201 -5.82 -9.39 13.60
CA ASN A 201 -6.16 -10.77 13.27
C ASN A 201 -7.28 -10.79 12.22
N ILE A 202 -6.91 -10.83 10.94
CA ILE A 202 -7.86 -10.86 9.82
C ILE A 202 -7.89 -12.27 9.26
N ARG A 203 -9.05 -12.93 9.37
CA ARG A 203 -9.27 -14.23 8.77
C ARG A 203 -9.18 -14.12 7.24
N GLY A 204 -8.28 -14.88 6.63
CA GLY A 204 -8.15 -14.91 5.15
C GLY A 204 -7.24 -13.82 4.54
N TYR A 205 -6.71 -12.86 5.32
CA TYR A 205 -5.71 -11.92 4.84
C TYR A 205 -4.36 -12.18 5.52
N LYS A 206 -3.51 -12.93 4.84
CA LYS A 206 -2.15 -13.28 5.31
C LYS A 206 -1.17 -12.99 4.17
N PRO A 207 -0.61 -11.78 4.08
CA PRO A 207 0.37 -11.44 3.07
C PRO A 207 1.55 -12.41 3.14
N ASN A 208 1.93 -12.99 2.00
CA ASN A 208 3.12 -13.82 1.91
C ASN A 208 4.34 -12.93 1.69
N THR A 209 5.24 -12.88 2.66
CA THR A 209 6.49 -12.14 2.57
C THR A 209 7.68 -13.06 2.31
N SER A 210 7.58 -14.34 2.69
CA SER A 210 8.69 -15.30 2.64
C SER A 210 8.98 -15.79 1.21
N VAL A 211 10.27 -15.96 0.90
CA VAL A 211 10.73 -16.43 -0.39
C VAL A 211 10.71 -17.96 -0.49
N HIS A 212 10.23 -18.50 -1.61
CA HIS A 212 10.32 -19.93 -1.90
C HIS A 212 11.72 -20.28 -2.41
N MET A 213 12.58 -20.83 -1.54
CA MET A 213 14.00 -21.09 -1.83
C MET A 213 14.25 -22.00 -3.04
N GLY A 214 13.36 -22.93 -3.33
CA GLY A 214 13.46 -23.80 -4.53
C GLY A 214 13.38 -23.01 -5.82
N GLN A 215 12.42 -22.07 -5.92
CA GLN A 215 12.27 -21.19 -7.07
C GLN A 215 13.44 -20.20 -7.15
N LEU A 216 13.87 -19.63 -6.04
CA LEU A 216 15.01 -18.73 -6.02
C LEU A 216 16.28 -19.42 -6.53
N LYS A 217 16.60 -20.62 -6.03
CA LYS A 217 17.76 -21.39 -6.49
C LYS A 217 17.68 -21.75 -7.98
N LYS A 218 16.47 -22.05 -8.51
CA LYS A 218 16.26 -22.26 -9.94
C LYS A 218 16.58 -20.99 -10.73
N ALA A 219 16.06 -19.84 -10.30
CA ALA A 219 16.30 -18.55 -10.92
C ALA A 219 17.80 -18.17 -10.93
N LEU A 220 18.50 -18.40 -9.80
CA LEU A 220 19.94 -18.11 -9.70
C LEU A 220 20.79 -19.02 -10.61
N LYS A 221 20.41 -20.28 -10.79
CA LYS A 221 21.07 -21.18 -11.77
C LYS A 221 20.86 -20.68 -13.20
N MET A 222 19.70 -20.13 -13.53
CA MET A 222 19.46 -19.50 -14.83
C MET A 222 20.32 -18.25 -15.00
N LEU A 223 20.41 -17.40 -13.98
CA LEU A 223 21.23 -16.18 -13.99
C LEU A 223 22.70 -16.50 -14.27
N GLN A 224 23.26 -17.52 -13.65
CA GLN A 224 24.65 -17.95 -13.84
C GLN A 224 24.93 -18.51 -15.25
N LYS A 225 23.93 -19.07 -15.94
CA LYS A 225 24.05 -19.66 -17.26
C LYS A 225 23.80 -18.66 -18.39
N ALA A 226 23.11 -17.57 -18.12
CA ALA A 226 22.73 -16.57 -19.09
C ALA A 226 23.96 -15.86 -19.67
N LYS A 227 23.92 -15.60 -20.99
CA LYS A 227 24.96 -14.86 -21.70
C LYS A 227 24.66 -13.37 -21.76
N LYS A 228 23.37 -13.03 -21.76
CA LYS A 228 22.85 -11.65 -21.86
C LYS A 228 21.83 -11.39 -20.76
N PRO A 229 22.17 -11.62 -19.46
CA PRO A 229 21.24 -11.39 -18.38
C PRO A 229 20.97 -9.89 -18.19
N LEU A 230 19.73 -9.56 -17.80
CA LEU A 230 19.30 -8.20 -17.54
C LEU A 230 18.41 -8.16 -16.30
N PHE A 231 18.69 -7.26 -15.35
CA PHE A 231 17.77 -6.94 -14.27
C PHE A 231 16.76 -5.87 -14.70
N LEU A 232 15.51 -6.09 -14.35
CA LEU A 232 14.45 -5.10 -14.49
C LEU A 232 13.90 -4.75 -13.09
N ALA A 233 14.22 -3.56 -12.61
CA ALA A 233 13.73 -3.06 -11.34
C ALA A 233 12.47 -2.20 -11.53
N GLY A 234 11.36 -2.64 -10.91
CA GLY A 234 10.10 -1.91 -10.88
C GLY A 234 9.88 -1.12 -9.59
N GLY A 235 8.71 -0.50 -9.45
CA GLY A 235 8.32 0.28 -8.26
C GLY A 235 8.31 -0.52 -6.97
N GLY A 236 8.11 -1.85 -7.05
CA GLY A 236 8.15 -2.74 -5.89
C GLY A 236 9.49 -2.74 -5.15
N VAL A 237 10.59 -2.47 -5.84
CA VAL A 237 11.92 -2.32 -5.20
C VAL A 237 11.95 -1.11 -4.28
N ASN A 238 11.44 0.04 -4.75
CA ASN A 238 11.36 1.28 -3.95
C ASN A 238 10.39 1.11 -2.77
N ILE A 239 9.21 0.53 -3.01
CA ILE A 239 8.19 0.29 -1.98
C ILE A 239 8.72 -0.61 -0.87
N ALA A 240 9.53 -1.63 -1.22
CA ALA A 240 10.12 -2.56 -0.27
C ALA A 240 11.41 -2.02 0.38
N ASN A 241 11.85 -0.78 0.07
CA ASN A 241 13.12 -0.22 0.51
C ASN A 241 14.32 -1.15 0.22
N ALA A 242 14.34 -1.76 -0.97
CA ALA A 242 15.33 -2.75 -1.37
C ALA A 242 16.46 -2.18 -2.24
N ASN A 243 16.62 -0.86 -2.28
CA ASN A 243 17.55 -0.12 -3.16
C ASN A 243 19.02 -0.50 -2.90
N ASP A 244 19.46 -0.46 -1.65
CA ASP A 244 20.85 -0.71 -1.29
C ASP A 244 21.21 -2.18 -1.51
N ILE A 245 20.33 -3.11 -1.13
CA ILE A 245 20.58 -4.53 -1.35
C ILE A 245 20.53 -4.91 -2.82
N LEU A 246 19.68 -4.28 -3.63
CA LEU A 246 19.70 -4.44 -5.10
C LEU A 246 21.02 -3.95 -5.69
N THR A 247 21.49 -2.79 -5.25
CA THR A 247 22.79 -2.23 -5.70
C THR A 247 23.92 -3.21 -5.39
N SER A 248 23.98 -3.76 -4.18
CA SER A 248 24.98 -4.78 -3.80
C SER A 248 24.90 -6.03 -4.68
N VAL A 249 23.69 -6.50 -5.02
CA VAL A 249 23.51 -7.65 -5.93
C VAL A 249 23.97 -7.32 -7.34
N VAL A 250 23.65 -6.14 -7.86
CA VAL A 250 24.08 -5.66 -9.18
C VAL A 250 25.61 -5.59 -9.26
N GLU A 251 26.25 -5.01 -8.27
CA GLU A 251 27.72 -4.93 -8.19
C GLU A 251 28.37 -6.30 -8.10
N LYS A 252 27.84 -7.20 -7.26
CA LYS A 252 28.39 -8.55 -7.10
C LYS A 252 28.23 -9.39 -8.35
N THR A 253 27.09 -9.29 -9.05
CA THR A 253 26.81 -10.08 -10.25
C THR A 253 27.36 -9.48 -11.54
N GLN A 254 27.64 -8.18 -11.56
CA GLN A 254 28.02 -7.41 -12.75
C GLN A 254 26.95 -7.44 -13.86
N VAL A 255 25.68 -7.74 -13.52
CA VAL A 255 24.55 -7.76 -14.44
C VAL A 255 24.01 -6.34 -14.64
N PRO A 256 23.84 -5.87 -15.89
CA PRO A 256 23.26 -4.56 -16.15
C PRO A 256 21.79 -4.48 -15.72
N VAL A 257 21.32 -3.26 -15.41
CA VAL A 257 19.98 -3.03 -14.88
C VAL A 257 19.25 -1.92 -15.65
N VAL A 258 18.00 -2.18 -15.96
CA VAL A 258 17.01 -1.21 -16.45
C VAL A 258 15.91 -1.01 -15.41
N THR A 259 15.25 0.14 -15.44
CA THR A 259 14.15 0.42 -14.52
C THR A 259 12.87 0.77 -15.28
N THR A 260 11.72 0.52 -14.65
CA THR A 260 10.48 1.17 -15.06
C THR A 260 10.48 2.64 -14.58
N VAL A 261 9.52 3.45 -15.04
CA VAL A 261 9.34 4.82 -14.51
C VAL A 261 9.13 4.79 -12.99
N MET A 262 8.31 3.87 -12.47
CA MET A 262 8.08 3.70 -11.03
C MET A 262 9.26 3.07 -10.29
N GLY A 263 10.14 2.38 -11.01
CA GLY A 263 11.39 1.82 -10.48
C GLY A 263 12.55 2.82 -10.47
N ARG A 264 12.34 4.04 -10.96
CA ARG A 264 13.37 5.07 -10.93
C ARG A 264 13.80 5.36 -9.49
N GLY A 265 15.09 5.39 -9.23
CA GLY A 265 15.65 5.48 -7.90
C GLY A 265 15.97 4.12 -7.25
N ALA A 266 15.52 2.98 -7.80
CA ALA A 266 15.88 1.65 -7.32
C ALA A 266 17.39 1.39 -7.36
N ILE A 267 18.10 2.07 -8.23
CA ILE A 267 19.56 2.17 -8.31
C ILE A 267 19.93 3.58 -8.75
N SER A 268 21.11 4.06 -8.35
CA SER A 268 21.59 5.37 -8.77
C SER A 268 21.68 5.46 -10.30
N THR A 269 21.18 6.55 -10.87
CA THR A 269 21.29 6.81 -12.33
C THR A 269 22.72 7.04 -12.79
N ARG A 270 23.66 7.26 -11.87
CA ARG A 270 25.11 7.39 -12.14
C ARG A 270 25.86 6.05 -12.02
N HIS A 271 25.15 4.98 -11.62
CA HIS A 271 25.76 3.67 -11.48
C HIS A 271 26.20 3.13 -12.85
N PRO A 272 27.42 2.60 -13.02
CA PRO A 272 27.94 2.19 -14.33
C PRO A 272 27.15 1.07 -14.99
N LEU A 273 26.45 0.24 -14.21
CA LEU A 273 25.60 -0.84 -14.74
C LEU A 273 24.14 -0.40 -14.96
N PHE A 274 23.77 0.85 -14.65
CA PHE A 274 22.46 1.39 -15.00
C PHE A 274 22.41 1.77 -16.46
N ILE A 275 21.44 1.22 -17.20
CA ILE A 275 21.30 1.49 -18.64
C ILE A 275 20.34 2.66 -18.89
N GLY A 276 19.22 2.69 -18.17
CA GLY A 276 18.17 3.68 -18.35
C GLY A 276 16.78 3.14 -17.98
N ASN A 277 15.75 3.95 -18.17
CA ASN A 277 14.37 3.50 -18.10
C ASN A 277 14.00 2.79 -19.40
N LEU A 278 13.20 1.72 -19.28
CA LEU A 278 12.62 1.06 -20.44
C LEU A 278 11.20 1.54 -20.73
N GLY A 279 10.68 1.20 -21.89
CA GLY A 279 9.31 1.41 -22.31
C GLY A 279 9.14 2.54 -23.34
N MET A 280 7.89 2.97 -23.55
CA MET A 280 7.51 3.95 -24.58
C MET A 280 8.29 5.27 -24.49
N HIS A 281 8.59 5.73 -23.27
CA HIS A 281 9.37 6.93 -22.99
C HIS A 281 10.77 6.58 -22.44
N GLY A 282 11.25 5.37 -22.74
CA GLY A 282 12.52 4.88 -22.23
C GLY A 282 13.70 5.23 -23.14
N ALA A 283 14.91 5.00 -22.63
CA ALA A 283 16.13 5.15 -23.38
C ALA A 283 16.26 4.05 -24.46
N TYR A 284 16.80 4.41 -25.63
CA TYR A 284 17.03 3.46 -26.72
C TYR A 284 17.83 2.23 -26.27
N ALA A 285 18.96 2.45 -25.60
CA ALA A 285 19.79 1.36 -25.08
C ALA A 285 19.06 0.43 -24.12
N ALA A 286 18.15 0.97 -23.26
CA ALA A 286 17.36 0.16 -22.33
C ALA A 286 16.35 -0.73 -23.08
N ASN A 287 15.66 -0.20 -24.08
CA ASN A 287 14.74 -0.97 -24.92
C ASN A 287 15.47 -2.04 -25.74
N MET A 288 16.62 -1.69 -26.33
CA MET A 288 17.45 -2.65 -27.05
C MET A 288 18.00 -3.77 -26.15
N ALA A 289 18.38 -3.44 -24.91
CA ALA A 289 18.83 -4.42 -23.94
C ALA A 289 17.71 -5.42 -23.58
N VAL A 290 16.48 -4.96 -23.39
CA VAL A 290 15.32 -5.84 -23.13
C VAL A 290 15.01 -6.73 -24.35
N THR A 291 15.06 -6.18 -25.55
CA THR A 291 14.78 -6.93 -26.79
C THR A 291 15.80 -8.03 -27.03
N ASN A 292 17.07 -7.81 -26.69
CA ASN A 292 18.20 -8.71 -27.01
C ASN A 292 18.68 -9.57 -25.83
N CYS A 293 18.12 -9.42 -24.62
CA CYS A 293 18.51 -10.27 -23.49
C CYS A 293 18.07 -11.73 -23.69
N ASP A 294 18.79 -12.66 -23.06
CA ASP A 294 18.42 -14.09 -23.00
C ASP A 294 17.82 -14.48 -21.63
N LEU A 295 17.98 -13.61 -20.62
CA LEU A 295 17.31 -13.72 -19.33
C LEU A 295 16.90 -12.33 -18.85
N LEU A 296 15.60 -12.15 -18.62
CA LEU A 296 15.04 -10.98 -17.96
C LEU A 296 14.66 -11.33 -16.52
N PHE A 297 15.42 -10.80 -15.56
CA PHE A 297 15.20 -11.00 -14.15
C PHE A 297 14.46 -9.79 -13.59
N SER A 298 13.14 -9.89 -13.49
CA SER A 298 12.24 -8.80 -13.12
C SER A 298 11.90 -8.82 -11.63
N ILE A 299 11.92 -7.64 -11.01
CA ILE A 299 11.68 -7.46 -9.57
C ILE A 299 10.68 -6.32 -9.37
N GLY A 300 9.51 -6.65 -8.82
CA GLY A 300 8.48 -5.67 -8.43
C GLY A 300 7.92 -4.85 -9.59
N THR A 301 7.62 -5.49 -10.74
CA THR A 301 7.00 -4.84 -11.90
C THR A 301 5.82 -5.64 -12.44
N ARG A 302 4.78 -4.96 -12.91
CA ARG A 302 3.52 -5.59 -13.38
C ARG A 302 3.47 -5.81 -14.89
N PHE A 303 4.51 -5.49 -15.63
CA PHE A 303 4.55 -5.62 -17.09
C PHE A 303 3.36 -4.99 -17.80
N ASN A 304 3.08 -3.70 -17.49
CA ASN A 304 2.01 -2.97 -18.15
C ASN A 304 2.39 -2.58 -19.58
N ASP A 305 1.39 -2.14 -20.36
CA ASP A 305 1.53 -1.75 -21.78
C ASP A 305 2.57 -0.66 -22.03
N ARG A 306 2.84 0.20 -21.06
CA ARG A 306 3.83 1.29 -21.17
C ARG A 306 5.25 0.79 -21.24
N ILE A 307 5.54 -0.40 -20.72
CA ILE A 307 6.87 -1.02 -20.78
C ILE A 307 6.93 -2.18 -21.78
N THR A 308 5.82 -2.90 -22.00
CA THR A 308 5.82 -4.07 -22.90
C THR A 308 5.56 -3.71 -24.36
N GLY A 309 4.78 -2.70 -24.62
CA GLY A 309 4.28 -2.44 -25.95
C GLY A 309 3.52 -3.66 -26.50
N LYS A 310 3.93 -4.17 -27.67
CA LYS A 310 3.38 -5.41 -28.22
C LYS A 310 3.92 -6.62 -27.47
N LEU A 311 3.02 -7.32 -26.76
CA LEU A 311 3.38 -8.41 -25.85
C LEU A 311 4.21 -9.52 -26.49
N HIS A 312 3.94 -9.89 -27.76
CA HIS A 312 4.64 -10.95 -28.47
C HIS A 312 6.04 -10.52 -28.97
N GLU A 313 6.34 -9.23 -28.97
CA GLU A 313 7.65 -8.67 -29.33
C GLU A 313 8.50 -8.30 -28.09
N PHE A 314 7.92 -8.38 -26.90
CA PHE A 314 8.60 -8.02 -25.67
C PHE A 314 9.56 -9.14 -25.21
N ALA A 315 10.86 -8.83 -25.14
CA ALA A 315 11.90 -9.75 -24.71
C ALA A 315 11.79 -11.15 -25.40
N PRO A 316 11.69 -11.23 -26.74
CA PRO A 316 11.22 -12.41 -27.47
C PRO A 316 12.14 -13.64 -27.31
N ASN A 317 13.39 -13.42 -26.93
CA ASN A 317 14.40 -14.49 -26.78
C ASN A 317 14.72 -14.77 -25.30
N ALA A 318 14.09 -14.07 -24.35
CA ALA A 318 14.43 -14.17 -22.95
C ALA A 318 13.58 -15.19 -22.21
N GLN A 319 14.22 -15.95 -21.33
CA GLN A 319 13.52 -16.56 -20.21
C GLN A 319 13.21 -15.48 -19.16
N ILE A 320 12.06 -15.59 -18.49
CA ILE A 320 11.60 -14.56 -17.56
C ILE A 320 11.50 -15.10 -16.15
N VAL A 321 12.29 -14.52 -15.25
CA VAL A 321 12.14 -14.65 -13.80
C VAL A 321 11.34 -13.44 -13.28
N HIS A 322 10.34 -13.67 -12.47
CA HIS A 322 9.50 -12.60 -11.92
C HIS A 322 9.35 -12.71 -10.42
N ILE A 323 9.92 -11.76 -9.68
CA ILE A 323 9.71 -11.55 -8.25
C ILE A 323 8.64 -10.49 -8.08
N ASP A 324 7.52 -10.85 -7.48
CA ASP A 324 6.44 -9.91 -7.13
C ASP A 324 5.69 -10.41 -5.89
N ILE A 325 5.23 -9.48 -5.05
CA ILE A 325 4.43 -9.81 -3.86
C ILE A 325 2.97 -10.13 -4.21
N ASP A 326 2.48 -9.63 -5.35
CA ASP A 326 1.11 -9.79 -5.82
C ASP A 326 1.01 -10.99 -6.76
N THR A 327 0.40 -12.06 -6.27
CA THR A 327 0.15 -13.28 -7.09
C THR A 327 -0.66 -13.00 -8.34
N ALA A 328 -1.54 -12.00 -8.33
CA ALA A 328 -2.35 -11.63 -9.50
C ALA A 328 -1.54 -10.93 -10.61
N SER A 329 -0.35 -10.45 -10.31
CA SER A 329 0.58 -9.87 -11.30
C SER A 329 1.43 -10.92 -12.03
N ILE A 330 1.60 -12.10 -11.44
CA ILE A 330 2.41 -13.18 -12.03
C ILE A 330 1.72 -13.77 -13.27
N SER A 331 2.46 -13.81 -14.39
CA SER A 331 1.99 -14.34 -15.69
C SER A 331 0.70 -13.69 -16.22
N ARG A 332 0.36 -12.50 -15.74
CA ARG A 332 -0.86 -11.81 -16.18
C ARG A 332 -0.76 -11.29 -17.62
N ASN A 333 0.35 -10.66 -17.97
CA ASN A 333 0.54 -10.02 -19.28
C ASN A 333 1.59 -10.74 -20.13
N ILE A 334 2.61 -11.32 -19.52
CA ILE A 334 3.67 -12.06 -20.18
C ILE A 334 3.86 -13.43 -19.53
N HIS A 335 4.35 -14.41 -20.29
CA HIS A 335 4.69 -15.72 -19.72
C HIS A 335 5.89 -15.59 -18.78
N VAL A 336 5.84 -16.27 -17.62
CA VAL A 336 6.90 -16.27 -16.62
C VAL A 336 7.41 -17.70 -16.43
N ASP A 337 8.72 -17.93 -16.67
CA ASP A 337 9.36 -19.25 -16.53
C ASP A 337 9.62 -19.63 -15.08
N VAL A 338 9.93 -18.64 -14.24
CA VAL A 338 10.17 -18.84 -12.81
C VAL A 338 9.49 -17.75 -11.99
N PRO A 339 8.29 -18.02 -11.47
CA PRO A 339 7.61 -17.11 -10.55
C PRO A 339 8.21 -17.22 -9.15
N ILE A 340 8.39 -16.08 -8.48
CA ILE A 340 8.81 -15.99 -7.07
C ILE A 340 7.88 -15.00 -6.37
N VAL A 341 6.87 -15.54 -5.67
CA VAL A 341 5.95 -14.71 -4.89
C VAL A 341 6.60 -14.39 -3.55
N SER A 342 7.05 -13.14 -3.39
CA SER A 342 7.73 -12.68 -2.18
C SER A 342 7.79 -11.16 -2.13
N ASP A 343 8.01 -10.61 -0.94
CA ASP A 343 8.49 -9.24 -0.79
C ASP A 343 9.84 -9.06 -1.52
N ALA A 344 10.04 -7.91 -2.18
CA ALA A 344 11.25 -7.67 -2.98
C ALA A 344 12.51 -7.60 -2.12
N ASN A 345 12.46 -6.98 -0.93
CA ASN A 345 13.59 -6.88 -0.02
C ASN A 345 14.01 -8.26 0.48
N GLU A 346 13.04 -9.06 0.93
CA GLU A 346 13.28 -10.44 1.40
C GLU A 346 13.91 -11.29 0.28
N ALA A 347 13.35 -11.22 -0.92
CA ALA A 347 13.85 -12.00 -2.06
C ALA A 347 15.26 -11.59 -2.47
N ILE A 348 15.55 -10.28 -2.57
CA ILE A 348 16.88 -9.77 -2.96
C ILE A 348 17.90 -10.05 -1.85
N THR A 349 17.53 -9.93 -0.58
CA THR A 349 18.39 -10.27 0.57
C THR A 349 18.81 -11.74 0.52
N LYS A 350 17.86 -12.65 0.30
CA LYS A 350 18.18 -14.07 0.11
C LYS A 350 18.99 -14.32 -1.17
N MET A 351 18.74 -13.60 -2.24
CA MET A 351 19.51 -13.67 -3.47
C MET A 351 20.98 -13.27 -3.23
N ALA A 352 21.25 -12.21 -2.46
CA ALA A 352 22.58 -11.71 -2.18
C ALA A 352 23.50 -12.75 -1.47
N GLU A 353 22.90 -13.69 -0.70
CA GLU A 353 23.63 -14.77 -0.06
C GLU A 353 24.26 -15.78 -1.05
N TYR A 354 23.64 -15.96 -2.24
CA TYR A 354 23.97 -17.03 -3.17
C TYR A 354 24.52 -16.58 -4.52
N VAL A 355 24.37 -15.30 -4.89
CA VAL A 355 24.87 -14.80 -6.17
C VAL A 355 26.39 -14.72 -6.20
N THR A 356 26.93 -14.94 -7.39
CA THR A 356 28.34 -14.75 -7.72
C THR A 356 28.44 -13.91 -9.00
N GLU A 357 29.64 -13.48 -9.36
CA GLU A 357 29.87 -12.72 -10.57
C GLU A 357 29.45 -13.51 -11.83
N CYS A 358 28.75 -12.84 -12.74
CA CYS A 358 28.32 -13.38 -14.03
C CYS A 358 29.25 -12.90 -15.14
N ASN A 359 29.41 -13.73 -16.20
CA ASN A 359 30.24 -13.35 -17.34
C ASN A 359 29.48 -12.43 -18.30
N THR A 360 29.38 -11.14 -17.97
CA THR A 360 28.61 -10.13 -18.70
C THR A 360 29.45 -9.17 -19.54
N LYS A 361 30.77 -9.31 -19.59
CA LYS A 361 31.67 -8.34 -20.25
C LYS A 361 31.28 -8.05 -21.69
N LYS A 362 31.09 -9.08 -22.53
CA LYS A 362 30.66 -8.93 -23.92
C LYS A 362 29.30 -8.24 -24.03
N TRP A 363 28.37 -8.66 -23.19
CA TRP A 363 27.02 -8.09 -23.14
C TRP A 363 27.03 -6.61 -22.78
N ARG A 364 27.79 -6.21 -21.78
CA ARG A 364 27.95 -4.80 -21.39
C ARG A 364 28.59 -3.97 -22.52
N THR A 365 29.56 -4.51 -23.25
CA THR A 365 30.16 -3.82 -24.42
C THR A 365 29.13 -3.62 -25.55
N GLU A 366 28.26 -4.60 -25.80
CA GLU A 366 27.16 -4.49 -26.76
C GLU A 366 26.15 -3.40 -26.36
N ILE A 367 25.77 -3.35 -25.07
CA ILE A 367 24.87 -2.33 -24.56
C ILE A 367 25.49 -0.92 -24.65
N GLU A 368 26.77 -0.78 -24.35
CA GLU A 368 27.45 0.51 -24.40
C GLU A 368 27.46 1.09 -25.83
N ALA A 369 27.55 0.25 -26.86
CA ALA A 369 27.43 0.68 -28.24
C ALA A 369 26.04 1.28 -28.58
N TRP A 370 25.00 0.95 -27.85
CA TRP A 370 23.66 1.54 -28.03
C TRP A 370 23.44 2.84 -27.24
N LYS A 371 24.35 3.21 -26.33
CA LYS A 371 24.30 4.48 -25.62
C LYS A 371 24.89 5.65 -26.40
N ASN A 372 25.75 5.34 -27.39
CA ASN A 372 26.38 6.27 -28.28
C ASN A 372 25.60 6.37 -29.62
#